data_c640db8f764d7ace80032248dc3cf6a6
#
_entry.id   c640db8f764d7ace80032248dc3cf6a6
#
_cell.length_a   1.000
_cell.length_b   1.000
_cell.length_c   1.000
_cell.angle_alpha   90.00
_cell.angle_beta   90.00
_cell.angle_gamma   90.00
#
_symmetry.space_group_name_H-M   'P 1'
#
loop_
_entity.id
_entity.type
_entity.pdbx_description
1 polymer ?
#
loop_
_entity_poly.entity_id
_entity_poly.type
_entity_poly.pdbx_seq_one_letter_code
_entity_poly.pdbx_strand_id
1 'polypeptide(L)'
;MEIWTPKVMKSPSHFLYNIDSVLPGEPLLVEFTPTDLSDKLVRWHQENFRYQHTDTIRSYTRLKLRERGNHGKRVDFAYLHRVTKYFGYDQFESHRAQPNKLICIWDPSKGGDYVGEHNPCMVLVKFQRNGSKLDMRVVFRKRELLSRMVGNWFMLGHWLNFEASKRDFKPGLITDFSMDTSFDPDRLKALRKAL
;
A
#
# COMPACT_ATOMS: atom_id res chain seq x y z
N MET A 1 7.72 -19.60 23.74
CA MET A 1 7.01 -19.19 22.50
C MET A 1 6.96 -17.67 22.54
N GLU A 2 7.83 -16.99 21.78
CA GLU A 2 7.78 -15.53 21.67
C GLU A 2 6.48 -15.15 20.98
N ILE A 3 5.72 -14.26 21.60
CA ILE A 3 4.49 -13.72 21.00
C ILE A 3 4.93 -12.72 19.96
N TRP A 4 4.64 -13.02 18.69
CA TRP A 4 4.91 -12.16 17.57
C TRP A 4 3.97 -10.93 17.62
N THR A 5 4.48 -9.81 18.12
CA THR A 5 3.71 -8.57 18.31
C THR A 5 4.21 -7.51 17.35
N PRO A 6 3.35 -6.96 16.47
CA PRO A 6 3.78 -5.91 15.55
C PRO A 6 4.09 -4.62 16.32
N LYS A 7 5.07 -3.89 15.83
CA LYS A 7 5.28 -2.50 16.26
C LYS A 7 4.17 -1.63 15.71
N VAL A 8 3.54 -0.85 16.57
CA VAL A 8 2.37 -0.04 16.21
C VAL A 8 2.76 1.43 16.09
N MET A 9 2.48 2.03 14.92
CA MET A 9 2.65 3.45 14.63
C MET A 9 1.28 4.07 14.31
N LYS A 10 0.91 5.11 15.03
CA LYS A 10 -0.44 5.70 14.97
C LYS A 10 -0.61 6.78 13.89
N SER A 11 0.41 7.04 13.09
CA SER A 11 0.34 7.92 11.91
C SER A 11 1.62 7.83 11.10
N PRO A 12 1.62 8.29 9.82
CA PRO A 12 2.82 8.47 9.02
C PRO A 12 3.87 9.36 9.69
N SER A 13 3.44 10.44 10.34
CA SER A 13 4.35 11.33 11.09
C SER A 13 4.97 10.63 12.29
N HIS A 14 4.18 9.86 13.06
CA HIS A 14 4.68 9.06 14.17
C HIS A 14 5.69 8.00 13.69
N PHE A 15 5.42 7.35 12.55
CA PHE A 15 6.36 6.43 11.94
C PHE A 15 7.69 7.12 11.57
N LEU A 16 7.65 8.24 10.84
CA LEU A 16 8.86 8.95 10.42
C LEU A 16 9.71 9.40 11.62
N TYR A 17 9.05 9.81 12.70
CA TYR A 17 9.74 10.25 13.92
C TYR A 17 10.39 9.09 14.68
N ASN A 18 9.82 7.90 14.60
CA ASN A 18 10.24 6.71 15.36
C ASN A 18 10.81 5.60 14.48
N ILE A 19 11.17 5.89 13.23
CA ILE A 19 11.62 4.89 12.26
C ILE A 19 12.84 4.10 12.74
N ASP A 20 13.69 4.74 13.55
CA ASP A 20 14.89 4.12 14.14
C ASP A 20 14.58 3.00 15.10
N SER A 21 13.37 3.02 15.62
CA SER A 21 12.91 2.01 16.55
C SER A 21 12.36 0.76 15.85
N VAL A 22 12.24 0.78 14.51
CA VAL A 22 11.82 -0.38 13.71
C VAL A 22 13.07 -1.13 13.29
N LEU A 23 13.15 -2.42 13.61
CA LEU A 23 14.25 -3.29 13.19
C LEU A 23 13.90 -3.97 11.86
N PRO A 24 14.90 -4.23 10.98
CA PRO A 24 14.70 -5.06 9.81
C PRO A 24 14.14 -6.44 10.20
N GLY A 25 13.14 -6.93 9.48
CA GLY A 25 12.48 -8.19 9.78
C GLY A 25 11.33 -8.08 10.79
N GLU A 26 11.19 -6.96 11.49
CA GLU A 26 10.07 -6.79 12.42
C GLU A 26 8.74 -6.55 11.69
N PRO A 27 7.63 -7.10 12.22
CA PRO A 27 6.30 -6.74 11.76
C PRO A 27 5.95 -5.31 12.20
N LEU A 28 5.32 -4.58 11.29
CA LEU A 28 4.94 -3.19 11.49
C LEU A 28 3.47 -2.99 11.18
N LEU A 29 2.76 -2.29 12.06
CA LEU A 29 1.40 -1.83 11.84
C LEU A 29 1.38 -0.29 11.89
N VAL A 30 0.86 0.34 10.83
CA VAL A 30 0.66 1.79 10.76
C VAL A 30 -0.81 2.09 10.57
N GLU A 31 -1.35 2.97 11.42
CA GLU A 31 -2.74 3.43 11.33
C GLU A 31 -2.75 4.91 10.91
N PHE A 32 -3.55 5.24 9.91
CA PHE A 32 -3.67 6.61 9.43
C PHE A 32 -4.96 6.82 8.62
N THR A 33 -5.33 8.08 8.44
CA THR A 33 -6.38 8.48 7.51
C THR A 33 -5.76 9.12 6.25
N PRO A 34 -6.47 9.21 5.13
CA PRO A 34 -5.95 9.92 3.95
C PRO A 34 -5.51 11.37 4.25
N THR A 35 -6.10 12.02 5.25
CA THR A 35 -5.76 13.39 5.66
C THR A 35 -4.43 13.50 6.43
N ASP A 36 -3.92 12.39 6.95
CA ASP A 36 -2.60 12.36 7.60
C ASP A 36 -1.44 12.35 6.59
N LEU A 37 -1.74 12.18 5.30
CA LEU A 37 -0.79 12.23 4.20
C LEU A 37 -0.56 13.69 3.78
N SER A 38 0.16 14.43 4.62
CA SER A 38 0.38 15.87 4.44
C SER A 38 1.19 16.22 3.19
N ASP A 39 1.03 17.45 2.70
CA ASP A 39 1.81 17.98 1.59
C ASP A 39 3.33 17.98 1.87
N LYS A 40 3.71 18.10 3.15
CA LYS A 40 5.11 17.99 3.58
C LYS A 40 5.65 16.59 3.32
N LEU A 41 4.89 15.55 3.67
CA LEU A 41 5.25 14.16 3.41
C LEU A 41 5.32 13.87 1.91
N VAL A 42 4.37 14.39 1.14
CA VAL A 42 4.35 14.26 -0.33
C VAL A 42 5.61 14.87 -0.94
N ARG A 43 5.92 16.13 -0.60
CA ARG A 43 7.12 16.82 -1.09
C ARG A 43 8.40 16.08 -0.71
N TRP A 44 8.53 15.70 0.56
CA TRP A 44 9.67 14.93 1.03
C TRP A 44 9.87 13.64 0.20
N HIS A 45 8.81 12.87 -0.03
CA HIS A 45 8.91 11.65 -0.82
C HIS A 45 9.26 11.93 -2.30
N GLN A 46 8.72 13.00 -2.88
CA GLN A 46 9.05 13.42 -4.25
C GLN A 46 10.51 13.82 -4.42
N GLU A 47 11.06 14.54 -3.45
CA GLU A 47 12.44 15.01 -3.48
C GLU A 47 13.45 13.87 -3.34
N ASN A 48 13.18 12.93 -2.43
CA ASN A 48 14.11 11.85 -2.11
C ASN A 48 13.92 10.60 -2.97
N PHE A 49 12.73 10.38 -3.53
CA PHE A 49 12.36 9.16 -4.28
C PHE A 49 11.62 9.49 -5.59
N ARG A 50 12.09 10.48 -6.32
CA ARG A 50 11.42 11.06 -7.49
C ARG A 50 10.89 10.05 -8.51
N TYR A 51 11.69 9.05 -8.89
CA TYR A 51 11.26 8.03 -9.86
C TYR A 51 10.17 7.13 -9.30
N GLN A 52 10.36 6.63 -8.08
CA GLN A 52 9.39 5.74 -7.44
C GLN A 52 8.09 6.46 -7.14
N HIS A 53 8.14 7.72 -6.69
CA HIS A 53 6.96 8.54 -6.45
C HIS A 53 6.16 8.76 -7.74
N THR A 54 6.81 9.19 -8.81
CA THR A 54 6.14 9.46 -10.09
C THR A 54 5.53 8.20 -10.69
N ASP A 55 6.26 7.09 -10.70
CA ASP A 55 5.78 5.82 -11.23
C ASP A 55 4.68 5.23 -10.35
N THR A 56 4.82 5.30 -9.03
CA THR A 56 3.82 4.82 -8.08
C THR A 56 2.53 5.60 -8.24
N ILE A 57 2.54 6.92 -8.14
CA ILE A 57 1.33 7.74 -8.28
C ILE A 57 0.72 7.61 -9.67
N ARG A 58 1.53 7.66 -10.74
CA ARG A 58 1.02 7.50 -12.10
C ARG A 58 0.42 6.13 -12.37
N SER A 59 1.02 5.06 -11.83
CA SER A 59 0.54 3.70 -12.01
C SER A 59 -0.75 3.44 -11.22
N TYR A 60 -0.94 4.14 -10.10
CA TYR A 60 -2.03 3.89 -9.17
C TYR A 60 -3.19 4.88 -9.26
N THR A 61 -2.95 6.11 -9.73
CA THR A 61 -3.99 7.14 -9.84
C THR A 61 -4.62 7.23 -11.22
N ARG A 62 -3.96 6.72 -12.25
CA ARG A 62 -4.54 6.65 -13.60
C ARG A 62 -5.30 5.35 -13.76
N LEU A 63 -6.61 5.41 -13.63
CA LEU A 63 -7.57 4.39 -14.08
C LEU A 63 -7.44 4.06 -15.59
N LYS A 64 -6.77 4.89 -16.37
CA LYS A 64 -6.27 4.56 -17.69
C LYS A 64 -4.85 4.03 -17.55
N LEU A 65 -4.71 2.76 -17.22
CA LEU A 65 -3.54 2.00 -17.64
C LEU A 65 -3.41 2.21 -19.14
N ARG A 66 -2.55 3.13 -19.57
CA ARG A 66 -2.14 3.14 -20.96
C ARG A 66 -1.57 1.76 -21.20
N GLU A 67 -2.22 1.00 -22.06
CA GLU A 67 -1.61 -0.10 -22.78
C GLU A 67 -0.41 0.48 -23.54
N ARG A 68 0.70 0.67 -22.85
CA ARG A 68 1.96 0.92 -23.51
C ARG A 68 2.41 -0.41 -24.04
N GLY A 69 2.18 -0.59 -25.34
CA GLY A 69 2.82 -1.64 -26.11
C GLY A 69 4.32 -1.70 -25.76
N ASN A 70 4.89 -2.89 -25.78
CA ASN A 70 6.28 -3.32 -25.66
C ASN A 70 6.91 -3.53 -24.28
N HIS A 71 6.19 -3.37 -23.17
CA HIS A 71 6.71 -3.82 -21.86
C HIS A 71 5.70 -4.68 -21.11
N GLY A 72 5.11 -5.67 -21.78
CA GLY A 72 4.05 -6.55 -21.28
C GLY A 72 4.30 -7.21 -19.92
N LYS A 73 5.55 -7.39 -19.53
CA LYS A 73 5.90 -8.00 -18.23
C LYS A 73 5.75 -7.06 -17.01
N ARG A 74 5.74 -5.73 -17.19
CA ARG A 74 5.63 -4.79 -16.06
C ARG A 74 4.21 -4.40 -15.69
N VAL A 75 3.25 -4.59 -16.58
CA VAL A 75 1.84 -4.23 -16.33
C VAL A 75 1.17 -5.20 -15.36
N ASP A 76 1.57 -6.46 -15.37
CA ASP A 76 0.99 -7.53 -14.55
C ASP A 76 1.26 -7.35 -13.04
N PHE A 77 2.20 -6.47 -12.68
CA PHE A 77 2.60 -6.23 -11.29
C PHE A 77 2.02 -4.97 -10.66
N ALA A 78 1.35 -4.11 -11.43
CA ALA A 78 0.64 -2.98 -10.87
C ALA A 78 -0.53 -3.47 -10.01
N TYR A 79 -0.58 -3.08 -8.74
CA TYR A 79 -1.64 -3.51 -7.83
C TYR A 79 -3.03 -3.23 -8.36
N LEU A 80 -3.24 -2.11 -9.03
CA LEU A 80 -4.52 -1.78 -9.64
C LEU A 80 -4.90 -2.80 -10.73
N HIS A 81 -3.97 -3.21 -11.58
CA HIS A 81 -4.20 -4.23 -12.60
C HIS A 81 -4.60 -5.57 -11.96
N ARG A 82 -3.90 -5.97 -10.90
CA ARG A 82 -4.24 -7.20 -10.17
C ARG A 82 -5.64 -7.17 -9.59
N VAL A 83 -6.05 -6.03 -9.04
CA VAL A 83 -7.39 -5.88 -8.47
C VAL A 83 -8.48 -5.86 -9.54
N THR A 84 -8.23 -5.21 -10.69
CA THR A 84 -9.30 -4.93 -11.66
C THR A 84 -9.33 -5.87 -12.86
N LYS A 85 -8.24 -6.62 -13.17
CA LYS A 85 -8.14 -7.40 -14.41
C LYS A 85 -7.47 -8.77 -14.28
N TYR A 86 -6.42 -8.87 -13.46
CA TYR A 86 -5.55 -10.07 -13.41
C TYR A 86 -6.32 -11.37 -13.15
N PHE A 87 -7.30 -11.34 -12.25
CA PHE A 87 -8.12 -12.50 -11.91
C PHE A 87 -9.36 -12.68 -12.83
N GLY A 88 -9.42 -11.96 -13.95
CA GLY A 88 -10.52 -12.04 -14.91
C GLY A 88 -11.77 -11.23 -14.51
N TYR A 89 -11.76 -10.52 -13.41
CA TYR A 89 -12.87 -9.67 -12.96
C TYR A 89 -12.38 -8.51 -12.10
N ASP A 90 -13.21 -7.48 -11.94
CA ASP A 90 -12.94 -6.34 -11.05
C ASP A 90 -13.32 -6.70 -9.60
N GLN A 91 -12.31 -6.86 -8.74
CA GLN A 91 -12.51 -7.21 -7.35
C GLN A 91 -13.10 -6.06 -6.53
N PHE A 92 -12.87 -4.79 -6.91
CA PHE A 92 -13.52 -3.66 -6.26
C PHE A 92 -15.04 -3.68 -6.46
N GLU A 93 -15.49 -3.95 -7.70
CA GLU A 93 -16.92 -4.10 -8.00
C GLU A 93 -17.53 -5.30 -7.27
N SER A 94 -16.85 -6.43 -7.31
CA SER A 94 -17.29 -7.64 -6.58
C SER A 94 -17.37 -7.40 -5.07
N HIS A 95 -16.43 -6.65 -4.50
CA HIS A 95 -16.44 -6.31 -3.08
C HIS A 95 -17.55 -5.31 -2.73
N ARG A 96 -17.92 -4.39 -3.65
CA ARG A 96 -19.08 -3.51 -3.44
C ARG A 96 -20.37 -4.30 -3.35
N ALA A 97 -20.53 -5.30 -4.20
CA ALA A 97 -21.70 -6.20 -4.18
C ALA A 97 -21.69 -7.15 -2.97
N GLN A 98 -20.53 -7.58 -2.52
CA GLN A 98 -20.34 -8.55 -1.43
C GLN A 98 -19.25 -8.08 -0.44
N PRO A 99 -19.59 -7.19 0.52
CA PRO A 99 -18.61 -6.53 1.39
C PRO A 99 -17.81 -7.46 2.32
N ASN A 100 -18.25 -8.70 2.50
CA ASN A 100 -17.55 -9.67 3.34
C ASN A 100 -16.36 -10.34 2.63
N LYS A 101 -16.24 -10.21 1.31
CA LYS A 101 -15.11 -10.75 0.56
C LYS A 101 -13.83 -9.97 0.80
N LEU A 102 -12.71 -10.66 0.59
CA LEU A 102 -11.39 -10.04 0.53
C LEU A 102 -11.05 -9.67 -0.92
N ILE A 103 -10.28 -8.62 -1.10
CA ILE A 103 -9.62 -8.29 -2.34
C ILE A 103 -8.24 -8.94 -2.28
N CYS A 104 -8.00 -9.96 -3.09
CA CYS A 104 -6.74 -10.69 -3.13
C CYS A 104 -5.82 -10.09 -4.19
N ILE A 105 -4.58 -9.83 -3.80
CA ILE A 105 -3.53 -9.36 -4.71
C ILE A 105 -2.57 -10.49 -5.03
N TRP A 106 -2.30 -11.33 -4.04
CA TRP A 106 -1.44 -12.50 -4.15
C TRP A 106 -2.18 -13.64 -4.85
N ASP A 107 -1.52 -14.25 -5.83
CA ASP A 107 -2.01 -15.44 -6.53
C ASP A 107 -1.25 -16.68 -6.03
N PRO A 108 -1.88 -17.56 -5.22
CA PRO A 108 -1.26 -18.78 -4.72
C PRO A 108 -1.28 -19.93 -5.73
N SER A 109 -1.82 -19.74 -6.93
CA SER A 109 -1.95 -20.81 -7.92
C SER A 109 -0.58 -21.28 -8.44
N LYS A 110 -0.54 -22.52 -8.93
CA LYS A 110 0.66 -23.09 -9.55
C LYS A 110 1.03 -22.28 -10.78
N GLY A 111 2.24 -21.72 -10.80
CA GLY A 111 2.69 -20.79 -11.82
C GLY A 111 2.32 -19.34 -11.57
N GLY A 112 1.64 -19.04 -10.45
CA GLY A 112 1.38 -17.69 -9.98
C GLY A 112 2.57 -17.10 -9.21
N ASP A 113 2.30 -16.41 -8.11
CA ASP A 113 3.31 -15.64 -7.37
C ASP A 113 4.34 -16.48 -6.60
N TYR A 114 4.15 -17.79 -6.46
CA TYR A 114 5.14 -18.67 -5.85
C TYR A 114 6.38 -18.92 -6.71
N VAL A 115 6.22 -18.85 -8.04
CA VAL A 115 7.27 -19.23 -8.99
C VAL A 115 7.88 -18.00 -9.68
N GLY A 116 7.24 -16.85 -9.59
CA GLY A 116 7.69 -15.62 -10.26
C GLY A 116 8.79 -14.87 -9.51
N GLU A 117 9.74 -14.30 -10.25
CA GLU A 117 10.80 -13.45 -9.69
C GLU A 117 10.28 -12.14 -9.08
N HIS A 118 9.08 -11.70 -9.47
CA HIS A 118 8.51 -10.39 -9.13
C HIS A 118 7.18 -10.52 -8.41
N ASN A 119 7.20 -11.09 -7.22
CA ASN A 119 6.01 -11.29 -6.42
C ASN A 119 5.49 -9.97 -5.81
N PRO A 120 4.16 -9.72 -5.84
CA PRO A 120 3.60 -8.55 -5.19
C PRO A 120 3.88 -8.56 -3.69
N CYS A 121 4.27 -7.41 -3.15
CA CYS A 121 4.45 -7.29 -1.70
C CYS A 121 3.11 -7.21 -0.98
N MET A 122 2.11 -6.56 -1.58
CA MET A 122 0.74 -6.53 -1.07
C MET A 122 0.07 -7.88 -1.29
N VAL A 123 -0.60 -8.38 -0.25
CA VAL A 123 -1.26 -9.69 -0.25
C VAL A 123 -2.77 -9.54 -0.39
N LEU A 124 -3.36 -8.69 0.44
CA LEU A 124 -4.81 -8.51 0.49
C LEU A 124 -5.21 -7.10 0.93
N VAL A 125 -6.44 -6.74 0.56
CA VAL A 125 -7.12 -5.53 1.00
C VAL A 125 -8.54 -5.90 1.44
N LYS A 126 -9.04 -5.25 2.50
CA LYS A 126 -10.42 -5.30 2.92
C LYS A 126 -10.94 -3.92 3.23
N PHE A 127 -12.09 -3.59 2.65
CA PHE A 127 -12.88 -2.44 3.10
C PHE A 127 -13.92 -2.87 4.11
N GLN A 128 -14.16 -2.04 5.10
CA GLN A 128 -15.13 -2.31 6.17
C GLN A 128 -15.88 -1.04 6.52
N ARG A 129 -17.22 -1.13 6.56
CA ARG A 129 -18.05 -0.04 7.05
C ARG A 129 -17.85 0.17 8.55
N ASN A 130 -17.70 1.42 8.96
CA ASN A 130 -17.59 1.85 10.34
C ASN A 130 -18.44 3.12 10.52
N GLY A 131 -19.71 2.94 10.91
CA GLY A 131 -20.71 4.02 10.95
C GLY A 131 -20.92 4.67 9.59
N SER A 132 -20.63 5.97 9.47
CA SER A 132 -20.68 6.75 8.22
C SER A 132 -19.35 6.75 7.46
N LYS A 133 -18.36 5.98 7.91
CA LYS A 133 -17.03 5.90 7.31
C LYS A 133 -16.79 4.53 6.68
N LEU A 134 -15.89 4.51 5.71
CA LEU A 134 -15.31 3.30 5.13
C LEU A 134 -13.86 3.19 5.59
N ASP A 135 -13.52 2.14 6.35
CA ASP A 135 -12.16 1.82 6.75
C ASP A 135 -11.53 0.85 5.75
N MET A 136 -10.19 0.83 5.70
CA MET A 136 -9.44 -0.08 4.85
C MET A 136 -8.35 -0.78 5.67
N ARG A 137 -8.25 -2.11 5.52
CA ARG A 137 -7.17 -2.92 6.09
C ARG A 137 -6.35 -3.52 4.97
N VAL A 138 -5.04 -3.44 5.08
CA VAL A 138 -4.11 -3.89 4.06
C VAL A 138 -3.01 -4.73 4.68
N VAL A 139 -2.64 -5.80 4.00
CA VAL A 139 -1.55 -6.69 4.45
C VAL A 139 -0.48 -6.76 3.36
N PHE A 140 0.76 -6.55 3.78
CA PHE A 140 1.96 -6.73 2.97
C PHE A 140 2.82 -7.83 3.58
N ARG A 141 3.32 -8.76 2.75
CA ARG A 141 4.23 -9.81 3.19
C ARG A 141 5.63 -9.28 3.51
N LYS A 142 6.12 -8.31 2.73
CA LYS A 142 7.41 -7.66 2.89
C LYS A 142 7.35 -6.22 2.39
N ARG A 143 8.10 -5.32 3.03
CA ARG A 143 8.08 -3.91 2.65
C ARG A 143 9.39 -3.19 2.90
N GLU A 144 9.84 -2.46 1.91
CA GLU A 144 10.88 -1.45 2.09
C GLU A 144 10.22 -0.17 2.63
N LEU A 145 10.71 0.30 3.77
CA LEU A 145 10.01 1.28 4.60
C LEU A 145 10.04 2.71 4.04
N LEU A 146 11.15 3.12 3.43
CA LEU A 146 11.36 4.53 3.11
C LEU A 146 10.72 4.93 1.79
N SER A 147 11.04 4.21 0.71
CA SER A 147 10.56 4.57 -0.62
C SER A 147 9.23 3.91 -0.98
N ARG A 148 9.10 2.60 -0.70
CA ARG A 148 7.94 1.83 -1.13
C ARG A 148 6.73 2.01 -0.22
N MET A 149 6.95 2.02 1.10
CA MET A 149 5.85 2.13 2.05
C MET A 149 5.16 3.49 1.95
N VAL A 150 5.94 4.57 1.96
CA VAL A 150 5.39 5.93 1.86
C VAL A 150 4.66 6.13 0.52
N GLY A 151 5.25 5.66 -0.60
CA GLY A 151 4.59 5.67 -1.91
C GLY A 151 3.26 4.90 -1.91
N ASN A 152 3.23 3.73 -1.28
CA ASN A 152 2.01 2.93 -1.17
C ASN A 152 0.93 3.62 -0.32
N TRP A 153 1.29 4.39 0.72
CA TRP A 153 0.30 5.13 1.50
C TRP A 153 -0.50 6.13 0.66
N PHE A 154 0.15 6.83 -0.28
CA PHE A 154 -0.57 7.72 -1.21
C PHE A 154 -1.55 6.94 -2.09
N MET A 155 -1.15 5.77 -2.58
CA MET A 155 -2.02 4.87 -3.33
C MET A 155 -3.21 4.41 -2.49
N LEU A 156 -2.95 3.91 -1.26
CA LEU A 156 -3.99 3.42 -0.35
C LEU A 156 -4.98 4.52 0.02
N GLY A 157 -4.48 5.73 0.30
CA GLY A 157 -5.32 6.90 0.55
C GLY A 157 -6.22 7.23 -0.64
N HIS A 158 -5.68 7.16 -1.86
CA HIS A 158 -6.47 7.36 -3.08
C HIS A 158 -7.54 6.27 -3.26
N TRP A 159 -7.19 5.00 -3.07
CA TRP A 159 -8.15 3.89 -3.15
C TRP A 159 -9.27 4.03 -2.13
N LEU A 160 -8.93 4.37 -0.89
CA LEU A 160 -9.95 4.56 0.15
C LEU A 160 -10.88 5.72 -0.18
N ASN A 161 -10.36 6.87 -0.62
CA ASN A 161 -11.17 8.01 -1.04
C ASN A 161 -12.10 7.64 -2.21
N PHE A 162 -11.59 6.95 -3.21
CA PHE A 162 -12.36 6.52 -4.38
C PHE A 162 -13.48 5.55 -4.00
N GLU A 163 -13.17 4.50 -3.22
CA GLU A 163 -14.15 3.49 -2.82
C GLU A 163 -15.17 4.03 -1.81
N ALA A 164 -14.77 4.93 -0.94
CA ALA A 164 -15.69 5.62 -0.03
C ALA A 164 -16.70 6.47 -0.81
N SER A 165 -16.20 7.27 -1.77
CA SER A 165 -17.06 8.07 -2.66
C SER A 165 -18.06 7.23 -3.47
N LYS A 166 -17.62 6.06 -3.99
CA LYS A 166 -18.49 5.15 -4.75
C LYS A 166 -19.57 4.47 -3.91
N ARG A 167 -19.43 4.48 -2.60
CA ARG A 167 -20.34 3.83 -1.63
C ARG A 167 -21.09 4.81 -0.75
N ASP A 168 -20.96 6.11 -1.03
CA ASP A 168 -21.55 7.20 -0.23
C ASP A 168 -21.13 7.17 1.26
N PHE A 169 -19.84 6.89 1.48
CA PHE A 169 -19.18 6.97 2.79
C PHE A 169 -18.12 8.05 2.82
N LYS A 170 -17.78 8.53 4.01
CA LYS A 170 -16.55 9.29 4.25
C LYS A 170 -15.36 8.32 4.33
N PRO A 171 -14.17 8.70 3.86
CA PRO A 171 -12.97 7.90 4.11
C PRO A 171 -12.68 7.82 5.61
N GLY A 172 -12.35 6.64 6.07
CA GLY A 172 -12.04 6.33 7.47
C GLY A 172 -10.57 6.01 7.69
N LEU A 173 -10.32 5.03 8.56
CA LEU A 173 -8.99 4.59 8.95
C LEU A 173 -8.41 3.61 7.94
N ILE A 174 -7.12 3.75 7.63
CA ILE A 174 -6.30 2.76 6.96
C ILE A 174 -5.45 2.07 8.02
N THR A 175 -5.59 0.75 8.14
CA THR A 175 -4.73 -0.10 8.95
C THR A 175 -3.81 -0.86 8.01
N ASP A 176 -2.55 -0.48 7.97
CA ASP A 176 -1.51 -0.99 7.08
C ASP A 176 -0.57 -1.90 7.86
N PHE A 177 -0.62 -3.19 7.59
CA PHE A 177 0.18 -4.20 8.24
C PHE A 177 1.24 -4.77 7.31
N SER A 178 2.50 -4.71 7.72
CA SER A 178 3.65 -5.32 7.06
C SER A 178 4.18 -6.48 7.92
N MET A 179 4.24 -7.69 7.35
CA MET A 179 4.72 -8.88 8.08
C MET A 179 6.23 -8.85 8.29
N ASP A 180 6.95 -8.31 7.31
CA ASP A 180 8.41 -8.20 7.29
C ASP A 180 8.78 -6.80 6.75
N THR A 181 9.77 -6.18 7.35
CA THR A 181 10.23 -4.83 6.99
C THR A 181 11.70 -4.83 6.64
N SER A 182 12.07 -3.97 5.70
CA SER A 182 13.46 -3.72 5.33
C SER A 182 13.68 -2.23 5.08
N PHE A 183 14.89 -1.75 5.28
CA PHE A 183 15.30 -0.40 4.93
C PHE A 183 16.81 -0.35 4.64
N ASP A 184 17.19 0.67 3.89
CA ASP A 184 18.60 0.99 3.65
C ASP A 184 19.08 1.95 4.75
N PRO A 185 20.09 1.56 5.57
CA PRO A 185 20.58 2.39 6.67
C PRO A 185 21.13 3.75 6.22
N ASP A 186 21.72 3.83 5.03
CA ASP A 186 22.29 5.08 4.53
C ASP A 186 21.19 6.05 4.11
N ARG A 187 20.09 5.54 3.54
CA ARG A 187 18.88 6.32 3.25
C ARG A 187 18.20 6.80 4.53
N LEU A 188 18.22 5.98 5.58
CA LEU A 188 17.68 6.39 6.88
C LEU A 188 18.46 7.58 7.46
N LYS A 189 19.80 7.58 7.37
CA LYS A 189 20.63 8.74 7.79
C LYS A 189 20.32 10.00 6.97
N ALA A 190 20.11 9.85 5.66
CA ALA A 190 19.72 10.97 4.79
C ALA A 190 18.35 11.55 5.17
N LEU A 191 17.38 10.69 5.50
CA LEU A 191 16.06 11.08 5.98
C LEU A 191 16.14 11.95 7.24
N ARG A 192 16.93 11.52 8.22
CA ARG A 192 17.12 12.26 9.49
C ARG A 192 17.64 13.69 9.32
N LYS A 193 18.44 13.93 8.27
CA LYS A 193 18.96 15.27 7.98
C LYS A 193 17.93 16.17 7.29
N ALA A 194 16.88 15.57 6.71
CA ALA A 194 15.85 16.29 5.95
C ALA A 194 14.56 16.56 6.75
N LEU A 195 14.35 15.88 7.88
CA LEU A 195 13.24 16.10 8.82
C LEU A 195 13.59 17.05 9.95
#